data_ecd6024785f69c1a0813139467785df5
#
_entry.id   ecd6024785f69c1a0813139467785df5
#
_cell.length_a   1.000
_cell.length_b   1.000
_cell.length_c   1.000
_cell.angle_alpha   90.00
_cell.angle_beta   90.00
_cell.angle_gamma   90.00
#
_symmetry.space_group_name_H-M   'P 1'
#
loop_
_entity.id
_entity.type
_entity.pdbx_description
1 polymer ?
#
loop_
_entity_poly.entity_id
_entity_poly.type
_entity_poly.pdbx_seq_one_letter_code
_entity_poly.pdbx_strand_id
1 'polypeptide(L)'
;MPGRSDLVYLDSSALVRLFVPDPGALALQRFLAPRARRVSALLLRTEALRAATRAGLSPPRMALVRALLDGISLIPADAALGDEAGVLRPPELRSLDSLHLATALSLGPRLAAFVTYDERLADAARWYGLPVTSPS
;
A
#
# COMPACT_ATOMS: atom_id res chain seq x y z
N MET A 1 18.75 -8.86 13.71
CA MET A 1 19.79 -7.80 13.70
C MET A 1 19.17 -6.49 14.11
N PRO A 2 19.74 -5.85 15.12
CA PRO A 2 19.30 -4.50 15.48
C PRO A 2 19.42 -3.57 14.28
N GLY A 3 18.43 -2.72 14.06
CA GLY A 3 18.41 -1.77 12.95
C GLY A 3 17.91 -2.33 11.62
N ARG A 4 17.67 -3.64 11.51
CA ARG A 4 17.10 -4.21 10.30
C ARG A 4 15.61 -3.91 10.25
N SER A 5 15.18 -3.27 9.17
CA SER A 5 13.78 -2.95 9.01
C SER A 5 12.99 -4.12 8.48
N ASP A 6 11.78 -4.30 9.03
CA ASP A 6 10.77 -5.24 8.53
C ASP A 6 9.50 -4.51 8.11
N LEU A 7 9.59 -3.19 7.91
CA LEU A 7 8.45 -2.36 7.58
C LEU A 7 8.00 -2.60 6.13
N VAL A 8 6.73 -2.90 5.95
CA VAL A 8 6.14 -3.20 4.64
C VAL A 8 5.09 -2.14 4.30
N TYR A 9 5.24 -1.51 3.14
CA TYR A 9 4.24 -0.59 2.60
C TYR A 9 3.26 -1.37 1.72
N LEU A 10 1.96 -1.13 1.93
CA LEU A 10 0.90 -1.73 1.12
C LEU A 10 0.13 -0.63 0.39
N ASP A 11 0.05 -0.70 -0.93
CA ASP A 11 -0.88 0.15 -1.67
C ASP A 11 -2.28 -0.45 -1.71
N SER A 12 -3.23 0.21 -2.36
CA SER A 12 -4.61 -0.27 -2.43
C SER A 12 -4.73 -1.57 -3.23
N SER A 13 -3.93 -1.75 -4.28
CA SER A 13 -3.97 -2.98 -5.08
C SER A 13 -3.58 -4.21 -4.26
N ALA A 14 -2.67 -4.04 -3.31
CA ALA A 14 -2.27 -5.10 -2.40
C ALA A 14 -3.37 -5.40 -1.37
N LEU A 15 -3.89 -4.37 -0.70
CA LEU A 15 -4.87 -4.58 0.36
C LEU A 15 -6.17 -5.19 -0.17
N VAL A 16 -6.63 -4.75 -1.34
CA VAL A 16 -7.88 -5.25 -1.94
C VAL A 16 -7.84 -6.76 -2.16
N ARG A 17 -6.68 -7.34 -2.47
CA ARG A 17 -6.53 -8.79 -2.64
C ARG A 17 -6.84 -9.58 -1.38
N LEU A 18 -6.81 -8.96 -0.22
CA LEU A 18 -7.07 -9.65 1.05
C LEU A 18 -8.56 -9.76 1.38
N PHE A 19 -9.43 -9.01 0.72
CA PHE A 19 -10.86 -9.05 1.04
C PHE A 19 -11.78 -9.17 -0.19
N VAL A 20 -11.26 -8.98 -1.40
CA VAL A 20 -11.97 -9.32 -2.64
C VAL A 20 -11.37 -10.60 -3.19
N PRO A 21 -12.21 -11.59 -3.61
CA PRO A 21 -11.69 -12.86 -4.08
C PRO A 21 -10.64 -12.69 -5.17
N ASP A 22 -9.45 -13.27 -4.95
CA ASP A 22 -8.31 -13.16 -5.84
C ASP A 22 -7.43 -14.41 -5.69
N PRO A 23 -7.05 -15.08 -6.80
CA PRO A 23 -6.19 -16.27 -6.73
C PRO A 23 -4.80 -15.98 -6.16
N GLY A 24 -4.35 -14.72 -6.21
CA GLY A 24 -3.07 -14.31 -5.63
C GLY A 24 -3.08 -14.01 -4.15
N ALA A 25 -4.25 -14.05 -3.50
CA ALA A 25 -4.39 -13.68 -2.09
C ALA A 25 -3.53 -14.53 -1.16
N LEU A 26 -3.43 -15.84 -1.41
CA LEU A 26 -2.66 -16.75 -0.54
C LEU A 26 -1.17 -16.41 -0.53
N ALA A 27 -0.59 -16.11 -1.67
CA ALA A 27 0.82 -15.72 -1.76
C ALA A 27 1.07 -14.44 -0.96
N LEU A 28 0.18 -13.46 -1.06
CA LEU A 28 0.27 -12.22 -0.30
C LEU A 28 0.13 -12.48 1.20
N GLN A 29 -0.83 -13.30 1.62
CA GLN A 29 -1.02 -13.67 3.02
C GLN A 29 0.23 -14.32 3.59
N ARG A 30 0.84 -15.24 2.85
CA ARG A 30 2.08 -15.92 3.27
C ARG A 30 3.24 -14.93 3.39
N PHE A 31 3.34 -14.00 2.48
CA PHE A 31 4.36 -12.95 2.53
C PHE A 31 4.17 -12.07 3.76
N LEU A 32 2.95 -11.67 4.07
CA LEU A 32 2.64 -10.76 5.17
C LEU A 32 2.68 -11.43 6.55
N ALA A 33 2.42 -12.74 6.64
CA ALA A 33 2.27 -13.43 7.92
C ALA A 33 3.43 -13.18 8.89
N PRO A 34 4.73 -13.30 8.49
CA PRO A 34 5.84 -13.02 9.38
C PRO A 34 6.17 -11.52 9.51
N ARG A 35 5.45 -10.65 8.78
CA ARG A 35 5.73 -9.22 8.69
C ARG A 35 4.61 -8.41 9.32
N ALA A 36 4.73 -8.16 10.62
CA ALA A 36 3.67 -7.51 11.39
C ALA A 36 3.67 -5.98 11.23
N ARG A 37 4.79 -5.37 10.86
CA ARG A 37 4.92 -3.91 10.75
C ARG A 37 4.51 -3.46 9.36
N ARG A 38 3.28 -2.95 9.27
CA ARG A 38 2.65 -2.56 7.99
C ARG A 38 2.30 -1.09 8.03
N VAL A 39 2.53 -0.41 6.92
CA VAL A 39 2.31 1.03 6.78
C VAL A 39 1.70 1.34 5.42
N SER A 40 0.94 2.41 5.35
CA SER A 40 0.44 2.97 4.09
C SER A 40 0.09 4.44 4.25
N ALA A 41 -0.39 5.05 3.19
CA ALA A 41 -0.97 6.38 3.23
C ALA A 41 -2.38 6.32 3.84
N LEU A 42 -2.79 7.39 4.52
CA LEU A 42 -4.12 7.47 5.11
C LEU A 42 -5.23 7.30 4.06
N LEU A 43 -4.99 7.73 2.83
CA LEU A 43 -5.94 7.57 1.74
C LEU A 43 -6.30 6.10 1.46
N LEU A 44 -5.45 5.14 1.86
CA LEU A 44 -5.73 3.72 1.72
C LEU A 44 -7.05 3.34 2.37
N ARG A 45 -7.39 3.97 3.52
CA ARG A 45 -8.65 3.70 4.21
C ARG A 45 -9.84 3.97 3.32
N THR A 46 -9.85 5.12 2.65
CA THR A 46 -10.92 5.47 1.72
C THR A 46 -10.93 4.56 0.49
N GLU A 47 -9.75 4.30 -0.09
CA GLU A 47 -9.65 3.45 -1.27
C GLU A 47 -10.17 2.03 -0.99
N ALA A 48 -9.77 1.45 0.14
CA ALA A 48 -10.19 0.09 0.53
C ALA A 48 -11.70 0.02 0.77
N LEU A 49 -12.26 0.98 1.51
CA LEU A 49 -13.69 1.01 1.77
C LEU A 49 -14.50 1.27 0.50
N ARG A 50 -13.99 2.09 -0.42
CA ARG A 50 -14.64 2.29 -1.74
C ARG A 50 -14.62 1.01 -2.57
N ALA A 51 -13.50 0.29 -2.59
CA ALA A 51 -13.41 -1.00 -3.29
C ALA A 51 -14.38 -2.03 -2.70
N ALA A 52 -14.45 -2.12 -1.37
CA ALA A 52 -15.38 -3.02 -0.68
C ALA A 52 -16.85 -2.65 -0.98
N THR A 53 -17.15 -1.37 -1.01
CA THR A 53 -18.49 -0.86 -1.36
C THR A 53 -18.87 -1.25 -2.79
N ARG A 54 -17.96 -1.04 -3.75
CA ARG A 54 -18.19 -1.42 -5.15
C ARG A 54 -18.37 -2.94 -5.31
N ALA A 55 -17.65 -3.73 -4.51
CA ALA A 55 -17.78 -5.18 -4.53
C ALA A 55 -19.04 -5.69 -3.82
N GLY A 56 -19.81 -4.80 -3.18
CA GLY A 56 -21.05 -5.15 -2.52
C GLY A 56 -20.86 -6.02 -1.27
N LEU A 57 -19.77 -5.82 -0.54
CA LEU A 57 -19.50 -6.63 0.65
C LEU A 57 -20.57 -6.42 1.72
N SER A 58 -20.96 -7.52 2.39
CA SER A 58 -21.89 -7.50 3.50
C SER A 58 -21.32 -6.73 4.70
N PRO A 59 -22.19 -6.26 5.63
CA PRO A 59 -21.70 -5.58 6.84
C PRO A 59 -20.65 -6.34 7.63
N PRO A 60 -20.76 -7.69 7.86
CA PRO A 60 -19.69 -8.42 8.51
C PRO A 60 -18.36 -8.40 7.74
N ARG A 61 -18.41 -8.45 6.42
CA ARG A 61 -17.20 -8.40 5.59
C ARG A 61 -16.62 -6.99 5.56
N MET A 62 -17.45 -5.96 5.58
CA MET A 62 -16.98 -4.57 5.74
C MET A 62 -16.24 -4.38 7.07
N ALA A 63 -16.71 -5.03 8.14
CA ALA A 63 -16.03 -5.01 9.44
C ALA A 63 -14.64 -5.65 9.36
N LEU A 64 -14.49 -6.72 8.57
CA LEU A 64 -13.18 -7.34 8.33
C LEU A 64 -12.22 -6.39 7.61
N VAL A 65 -12.71 -5.64 6.64
CA VAL A 65 -11.90 -4.63 5.94
C VAL A 65 -11.39 -3.58 6.92
N ARG A 66 -12.26 -3.08 7.80
CA ARG A 66 -11.86 -2.12 8.84
C ARG A 66 -10.83 -2.71 9.80
N ALA A 67 -10.98 -3.98 10.17
CA ALA A 67 -10.03 -4.67 11.02
C ALA A 67 -8.64 -4.78 10.35
N LEU A 68 -8.60 -5.08 9.05
CA LEU A 68 -7.35 -5.08 8.29
C LEU A 68 -6.69 -3.70 8.30
N LEU A 69 -7.47 -2.65 8.08
CA LEU A 69 -6.96 -1.26 8.11
C LEU A 69 -6.44 -0.87 9.48
N ASP A 70 -7.09 -1.31 10.55
CA ASP A 70 -6.65 -1.02 11.92
C ASP A 70 -5.30 -1.67 12.25
N GLY A 71 -4.91 -2.70 11.51
CA GLY A 71 -3.60 -3.34 11.64
C GLY A 71 -2.47 -2.67 10.84
N ILE A 72 -2.76 -1.57 10.16
CA ILE A 72 -1.82 -0.84 9.31
C ILE A 72 -1.63 0.56 9.89
N SER A 73 -0.37 1.01 10.02
CA SER A 73 -0.07 2.39 10.38
C SER A 73 -0.34 3.28 9.17
N LEU A 74 -1.28 4.20 9.29
CA LEU A 74 -1.69 5.07 8.18
C LEU A 74 -1.11 6.47 8.36
N ILE A 75 -0.37 6.95 7.37
CA ILE A 75 0.34 8.22 7.39
C ILE A 75 -0.51 9.28 6.65
N PRO A 76 -0.93 10.35 7.34
CA PRO A 76 -1.63 11.45 6.67
C PRO A 76 -0.69 12.23 5.77
N ALA A 77 -1.21 12.72 4.65
CA ALA A 77 -0.47 13.61 3.76
C ALA A 77 -0.61 15.05 4.26
N ASP A 78 0.52 15.65 4.61
CA ASP A 78 0.57 17.10 4.85
C ASP A 78 0.87 17.85 3.54
N ALA A 79 0.96 19.18 3.61
CA ALA A 79 1.21 19.99 2.43
C ALA A 79 2.55 19.65 1.77
N ALA A 80 3.59 19.43 2.56
CA ALA A 80 4.91 19.09 2.05
C ALA A 80 4.89 17.77 1.27
N LEU A 81 4.25 16.76 1.82
CA LEU A 81 4.11 15.47 1.14
C LEU A 81 3.27 15.60 -0.14
N GLY A 82 2.20 16.39 -0.09
CA GLY A 82 1.38 16.67 -1.27
C GLY A 82 2.18 17.35 -2.39
N ASP A 83 3.03 18.30 -2.04
CA ASP A 83 3.90 18.99 -3.01
C ASP A 83 4.90 18.02 -3.63
N GLU A 84 5.52 17.16 -2.82
CA GLU A 84 6.43 16.13 -3.32
C GLU A 84 5.73 15.17 -4.26
N ALA A 85 4.55 14.69 -3.89
CA ALA A 85 3.75 13.79 -4.73
C ALA A 85 3.41 14.44 -6.07
N GLY A 86 3.12 15.74 -6.05
CA GLY A 86 2.70 16.48 -7.24
C GLY A 86 3.77 16.59 -8.33
N VAL A 87 5.04 16.40 -8.00
CA VAL A 87 6.16 16.54 -8.94
C VAL A 87 6.87 15.22 -9.23
N LEU A 88 6.35 14.10 -8.76
CA LEU A 88 6.94 12.79 -9.01
C LEU A 88 6.83 12.40 -10.49
N ARG A 89 7.80 11.61 -10.93
CA ARG A 89 7.83 11.06 -12.29
C ARG A 89 7.39 9.60 -12.31
N PRO A 90 6.80 9.11 -13.41
CA PRO A 90 6.51 9.86 -14.64
C PRO A 90 5.30 10.79 -14.48
N PRO A 91 5.18 11.85 -15.31
CA PRO A 91 4.07 12.79 -15.17
C PRO A 91 2.69 12.17 -15.41
N GLU A 92 2.63 10.99 -16.04
CA GLU A 92 1.39 10.24 -16.26
C GLU A 92 0.91 9.50 -15.02
N LEU A 93 1.71 9.44 -13.96
CA LEU A 93 1.34 8.77 -12.73
C LEU A 93 0.12 9.46 -12.10
N ARG A 94 -0.89 8.67 -11.72
CA ARG A 94 -2.12 9.21 -11.17
C ARG A 94 -1.87 9.82 -9.79
N SER A 95 -2.69 10.81 -9.42
CA SER A 95 -2.52 11.53 -8.15
C SER A 95 -2.50 10.64 -6.93
N LEU A 96 -3.42 9.65 -6.85
CA LEU A 96 -3.46 8.73 -5.70
C LEU A 96 -2.23 7.84 -5.67
N ASP A 97 -1.76 7.38 -6.82
CA ASP A 97 -0.55 6.56 -6.92
C ASP A 97 0.69 7.37 -6.54
N SER A 98 0.76 8.63 -6.96
CA SER A 98 1.87 9.51 -6.58
C SER A 98 1.88 9.80 -5.08
N LEU A 99 0.71 9.89 -4.43
CA LEU A 99 0.62 10.03 -2.97
C LEU A 99 1.13 8.78 -2.27
N HIS A 100 0.78 7.58 -2.75
CA HIS A 100 1.35 6.34 -2.21
C HIS A 100 2.87 6.32 -2.38
N LEU A 101 3.35 6.66 -3.56
CA LEU A 101 4.78 6.65 -3.85
C LEU A 101 5.55 7.65 -2.96
N ALA A 102 5.05 8.88 -2.85
CA ALA A 102 5.68 9.90 -2.00
C ALA A 102 5.68 9.48 -0.53
N THR A 103 4.59 8.88 -0.04
CA THR A 103 4.49 8.40 1.33
C THR A 103 5.54 7.31 1.58
N ALA A 104 5.67 6.36 0.67
CA ALA A 104 6.67 5.30 0.78
C ALA A 104 8.10 5.87 0.75
N LEU A 105 8.38 6.81 -0.15
CA LEU A 105 9.69 7.45 -0.24
C LEU A 105 10.07 8.20 1.04
N SER A 106 9.09 8.76 1.75
CA SER A 106 9.34 9.45 3.02
C SER A 106 9.86 8.54 4.11
N LEU A 107 9.64 7.23 3.99
CA LEU A 107 10.12 6.23 4.94
C LEU A 107 11.60 5.88 4.74
N GLY A 108 12.13 6.15 3.56
CA GLY A 108 13.55 5.95 3.25
C GLY A 108 13.99 4.51 3.45
N PRO A 109 15.22 4.31 4.01
CA PRO A 109 15.81 2.98 4.16
C PRO A 109 15.10 2.10 5.21
N ARG A 110 14.16 2.65 5.97
CA ARG A 110 13.34 1.85 6.90
C ARG A 110 12.41 0.90 6.18
N LEU A 111 12.10 1.17 4.91
CA LEU A 111 11.17 0.35 4.14
C LEU A 111 11.84 -0.92 3.63
N ALA A 112 11.35 -2.08 4.07
CA ALA A 112 11.84 -3.38 3.64
C ALA A 112 11.18 -3.86 2.35
N ALA A 113 9.93 -3.45 2.09
CA ALA A 113 9.22 -3.82 0.88
C ALA A 113 8.10 -2.82 0.57
N PHE A 114 7.92 -2.54 -0.71
CA PHE A 114 6.80 -1.80 -1.26
C PHE A 114 5.95 -2.80 -2.05
N VAL A 115 4.79 -3.16 -1.51
CA VAL A 115 3.93 -4.19 -2.10
C VAL A 115 2.87 -3.54 -2.97
N THR A 116 2.92 -3.83 -4.25
CA THR A 116 1.93 -3.36 -5.23
C THR A 116 1.74 -4.40 -6.32
N TYR A 117 0.55 -4.44 -6.90
CA TYR A 117 0.22 -5.24 -8.07
C TYR A 117 -0.10 -4.35 -9.28
N ASP A 118 0.03 -3.04 -9.13
CA ASP A 118 -0.10 -2.08 -10.22
C ASP A 118 1.26 -1.93 -10.90
N GLU A 119 1.37 -2.35 -12.16
CA GLU A 119 2.64 -2.35 -12.88
C GLU A 119 3.21 -0.96 -13.08
N ARG A 120 2.35 0.04 -13.32
CA ARG A 120 2.81 1.43 -13.52
C ARG A 120 3.39 2.01 -12.24
N LEU A 121 2.71 1.75 -11.11
CA LEU A 121 3.21 2.19 -9.81
C LEU A 121 4.49 1.42 -9.44
N ALA A 122 4.54 0.12 -9.72
CA ALA A 122 5.73 -0.69 -9.49
C ALA A 122 6.94 -0.15 -10.25
N ASP A 123 6.76 0.17 -11.53
CA ASP A 123 7.84 0.71 -12.37
C ASP A 123 8.33 2.06 -11.82
N ALA A 124 7.41 2.96 -11.46
CA ALA A 124 7.77 4.24 -10.88
C ALA A 124 8.52 4.06 -9.55
N ALA A 125 8.05 3.17 -8.70
CA ALA A 125 8.68 2.90 -7.41
C ALA A 125 10.09 2.34 -7.57
N ARG A 126 10.30 1.43 -8.53
CA ARG A 126 11.65 0.91 -8.84
C ARG A 126 12.57 1.99 -9.35
N TRP A 127 12.06 2.88 -10.18
CA TRP A 127 12.84 3.99 -10.72
C TRP A 127 13.38 4.88 -9.60
N TYR A 128 12.60 5.06 -8.52
CA TYR A 128 13.02 5.79 -7.33
C TYR A 128 13.82 4.93 -6.34
N GLY A 129 14.11 3.68 -6.66
CA GLY A 129 14.95 2.82 -5.83
C GLY A 129 14.23 2.10 -4.68
N LEU A 130 12.89 2.05 -4.70
CA LEU A 130 12.15 1.33 -3.66
C LEU A 130 12.22 -0.19 -3.87
N PRO A 131 12.21 -0.98 -2.78
CA PRO A 131 12.24 -2.44 -2.85
C PRO A 131 10.85 -3.01 -3.17
N VAL A 132 10.49 -2.98 -4.46
CA VAL A 132 9.17 -3.42 -4.92
C VAL A 132 9.05 -4.93 -4.87
N THR A 133 7.90 -5.42 -4.41
CA THR A 133 7.53 -6.84 -4.51
C THR A 133 6.05 -6.99 -4.81
N SER A 134 5.71 -8.04 -5.55
CA SER A 134 4.34 -8.42 -5.90
C SER A 134 4.20 -9.92 -5.66
N PRO A 135 4.01 -10.36 -4.41
CA PRO A 135 3.99 -11.78 -4.07
C PRO A 135 2.97 -12.56 -4.90
N SER A 136 3.40 -13.66 -5.48
CA SER A 136 2.57 -14.46 -6.39
C SER A 136 2.81 -15.98 -6.21
#